data_051552a833a02f98432f9fc8d6d5e320
#
_entry.id   051552a833a02f98432f9fc8d6d5e320
#
_cell.length_a   1.000
_cell.length_b   1.000
_cell.length_c   1.000
_cell.angle_alpha   90.00
_cell.angle_beta   90.00
_cell.angle_gamma   90.00
#
_symmetry.space_group_name_H-M   'P 1'
#
loop_
_entity.id
_entity.type
_entity.pdbx_description
1 polymer ?
#
loop_
_entity_poly.entity_id
_entity_poly.type
_entity_poly.pdbx_seq_one_letter_code
_entity_poly.pdbx_strand_id
1 'polypeptide(L)'
;MVHRAKKYFLDLPLAQKFVGIFAVLTLLSGALMIGALHLGLSVFEEKFYEKSLQELDFFVQKVDDDIQDIDTLTRSIAVDSNIQEQLNALAQADPQTANYYYLLTGVRPLLLEKIYQDRQINSLQYTDLNGHTLTIGQDMPDPGAGRQTALEMALNATPGGFVIQTSDSADFPYILCGRRILRSQDMSLKKLGTIVVALDVGKLLDNEIHSLSSQPSELYLYNGTQLIYHSGE
;
A
#
# COMPACT_ATOMS: atom_id res chain seq x y z
N MET A 1 -18.50 -63.22 -20.80
CA MET A 1 -18.73 -63.00 -19.35
C MET A 1 -20.16 -62.57 -19.02
N VAL A 2 -20.76 -61.66 -19.74
CA VAL A 2 -22.11 -61.11 -19.48
C VAL A 2 -23.24 -62.19 -19.43
N HIS A 3 -23.20 -63.24 -20.27
CA HIS A 3 -24.22 -64.27 -20.29
C HIS A 3 -24.20 -65.14 -19.05
N ARG A 4 -23.06 -65.41 -18.42
CA ARG A 4 -23.01 -66.22 -17.18
C ARG A 4 -23.49 -65.36 -15.96
N ALA A 5 -23.20 -64.11 -15.90
CA ALA A 5 -23.68 -63.21 -14.84
C ALA A 5 -25.22 -63.06 -14.87
N LYS A 6 -25.83 -63.00 -16.06
CA LYS A 6 -27.28 -62.92 -16.25
C LYS A 6 -28.00 -64.20 -15.75
N LYS A 7 -27.44 -65.42 -15.94
CA LYS A 7 -28.00 -66.63 -15.47
C LYS A 7 -27.97 -66.81 -13.95
N TYR A 8 -26.82 -66.39 -13.32
CA TYR A 8 -26.71 -66.38 -11.86
C TYR A 8 -27.67 -65.39 -11.21
N PHE A 9 -27.88 -64.26 -11.81
CA PHE A 9 -28.80 -63.19 -11.28
C PHE A 9 -30.27 -63.67 -11.36
N LEU A 10 -30.63 -64.45 -12.37
CA LEU A 10 -32.01 -65.02 -12.56
C LEU A 10 -32.35 -66.05 -11.51
N ASP A 11 -31.37 -66.84 -11.05
CA ASP A 11 -31.57 -67.96 -10.09
C ASP A 11 -31.53 -67.51 -8.62
N LEU A 12 -31.22 -66.25 -8.33
CA LEU A 12 -31.20 -65.70 -6.96
C LEU A 12 -32.63 -65.47 -6.42
N PRO A 13 -32.89 -65.68 -5.11
CA PRO A 13 -34.15 -65.33 -4.48
C PRO A 13 -34.41 -63.80 -4.58
N LEU A 14 -35.66 -63.42 -4.66
CA LEU A 14 -36.13 -62.06 -4.91
C LEU A 14 -35.49 -61.04 -3.97
N ALA A 15 -35.36 -61.33 -2.69
CA ALA A 15 -34.73 -60.51 -1.69
C ALA A 15 -33.24 -60.14 -2.00
N GLN A 16 -32.47 -61.16 -2.50
CA GLN A 16 -31.07 -60.95 -2.86
C GLN A 16 -30.90 -60.09 -4.13
N LYS A 17 -31.86 -60.16 -5.07
CA LYS A 17 -31.91 -59.29 -6.25
C LYS A 17 -32.11 -57.86 -5.86
N PHE A 18 -33.02 -57.57 -4.93
CA PHE A 18 -33.26 -56.22 -4.40
C PHE A 18 -32.02 -55.66 -3.69
N VAL A 19 -31.38 -56.48 -2.83
CA VAL A 19 -30.15 -56.07 -2.13
C VAL A 19 -29.01 -55.74 -3.12
N GLY A 20 -28.86 -56.58 -4.16
CA GLY A 20 -27.85 -56.35 -5.20
C GLY A 20 -28.08 -55.06 -6.00
N ILE A 21 -29.33 -54.80 -6.41
CA ILE A 21 -29.68 -53.55 -7.11
C ILE A 21 -29.47 -52.33 -6.22
N PHE A 22 -29.88 -52.41 -4.95
CA PHE A 22 -29.71 -51.33 -3.99
C PHE A 22 -28.23 -51.03 -3.72
N ALA A 23 -27.40 -52.06 -3.56
CA ALA A 23 -25.97 -51.92 -3.40
C ALA A 23 -25.31 -51.24 -4.62
N VAL A 24 -25.68 -51.61 -5.84
CA VAL A 24 -25.15 -50.97 -7.07
C VAL A 24 -25.60 -49.52 -7.15
N LEU A 25 -26.87 -49.22 -6.87
CA LEU A 25 -27.37 -47.83 -6.87
C LEU A 25 -26.67 -46.95 -5.84
N THR A 26 -26.44 -47.49 -4.63
CA THR A 26 -25.72 -46.76 -3.57
C THR A 26 -24.27 -46.49 -3.95
N LEU A 27 -23.58 -47.46 -4.53
CA LEU A 27 -22.22 -47.29 -5.04
C LEU A 27 -22.15 -46.24 -6.17
N LEU A 28 -23.12 -46.29 -7.08
CA LEU A 28 -23.17 -45.37 -8.22
C LEU A 28 -23.48 -43.94 -7.76
N SER A 29 -24.40 -43.76 -6.81
CA SER A 29 -24.71 -42.43 -6.22
C SER A 29 -23.55 -41.89 -5.41
N GLY A 30 -22.83 -42.75 -4.66
CA GLY A 30 -21.62 -42.35 -3.93
C GLY A 30 -20.49 -41.91 -4.87
N ALA A 31 -20.26 -42.64 -5.95
CA ALA A 31 -19.26 -42.28 -6.96
C ALA A 31 -19.58 -40.94 -7.65
N LEU A 32 -20.87 -40.71 -7.99
CA LEU A 32 -21.33 -39.46 -8.56
C LEU A 32 -21.16 -38.28 -7.58
N MET A 33 -21.49 -38.50 -6.32
CA MET A 33 -21.33 -37.47 -5.28
C MET A 33 -19.87 -37.10 -5.06
N ILE A 34 -18.95 -38.05 -5.00
CA ILE A 34 -17.51 -37.82 -4.89
C ILE A 34 -16.99 -37.08 -6.13
N GLY A 35 -17.42 -37.47 -7.33
CA GLY A 35 -17.06 -36.76 -8.56
C GLY A 35 -17.53 -35.31 -8.59
N ALA A 36 -18.78 -35.08 -8.19
CA ALA A 36 -19.35 -33.73 -8.11
C ALA A 36 -18.64 -32.86 -7.08
N LEU A 37 -18.29 -33.42 -5.91
CA LEU A 37 -17.52 -32.71 -4.89
C LEU A 37 -16.12 -32.36 -5.39
N HIS A 38 -15.44 -33.26 -6.07
CA HIS A 38 -14.10 -33.01 -6.58
C HIS A 38 -14.09 -31.92 -7.67
N LEU A 39 -15.07 -31.99 -8.60
CA LEU A 39 -15.24 -30.91 -9.59
C LEU A 39 -15.61 -29.57 -8.96
N GLY A 40 -16.50 -29.60 -7.95
CA GLY A 40 -16.88 -28.38 -7.22
C GLY A 40 -15.72 -27.73 -6.51
N LEU A 41 -14.87 -28.51 -5.83
CA LEU A 41 -13.68 -28.00 -5.14
C LEU A 41 -12.66 -27.41 -6.13
N SER A 42 -12.40 -28.09 -7.25
CA SER A 42 -11.42 -27.57 -8.24
C SER A 42 -11.88 -26.25 -8.87
N VAL A 43 -13.17 -26.11 -9.19
CA VAL A 43 -13.73 -24.86 -9.71
C VAL A 43 -13.72 -23.76 -8.64
N PHE A 44 -13.98 -24.12 -7.39
CA PHE A 44 -13.93 -23.18 -6.29
C PHE A 44 -12.51 -22.66 -6.05
N GLU A 45 -11.52 -23.55 -6.02
CA GLU A 45 -10.10 -23.16 -5.85
C GLU A 45 -9.63 -22.24 -6.98
N GLU A 46 -9.96 -22.56 -8.24
CA GLU A 46 -9.61 -21.74 -9.40
C GLU A 46 -10.25 -20.35 -9.30
N LYS A 47 -11.55 -20.29 -9.01
CA LYS A 47 -12.29 -19.03 -8.87
C LYS A 47 -11.81 -18.18 -7.68
N PHE A 48 -11.49 -18.84 -6.58
CA PHE A 48 -10.94 -18.16 -5.40
C PHE A 48 -9.56 -17.55 -5.70
N TYR A 49 -8.70 -18.31 -6.38
CA TYR A 49 -7.37 -17.83 -6.78
C TYR A 49 -7.45 -16.66 -7.76
N GLU A 50 -8.27 -16.75 -8.81
CA GLU A 50 -8.50 -15.66 -9.75
C GLU A 50 -9.00 -14.39 -9.04
N LYS A 51 -9.96 -14.53 -8.13
CA LYS A 51 -10.49 -13.41 -7.36
C LYS A 51 -9.42 -12.78 -6.48
N SER A 52 -8.63 -13.58 -5.77
CA SER A 52 -7.55 -13.07 -4.91
C SER A 52 -6.48 -12.32 -5.71
N LEU A 53 -6.14 -12.79 -6.92
CA LEU A 53 -5.22 -12.07 -7.80
C LEU A 53 -5.80 -10.73 -8.26
N GLN A 54 -7.08 -10.68 -8.64
CA GLN A 54 -7.73 -9.42 -9.05
C GLN A 54 -7.78 -8.40 -7.89
N GLU A 55 -8.06 -8.87 -6.69
CA GLU A 55 -8.07 -8.05 -5.48
C GLU A 55 -6.66 -7.51 -5.19
N LEU A 56 -5.62 -8.34 -5.33
CA LEU A 56 -4.23 -7.93 -5.15
C LEU A 56 -3.80 -6.90 -6.21
N ASP A 57 -4.14 -7.12 -7.48
CA ASP A 57 -3.84 -6.17 -8.56
C ASP A 57 -4.51 -4.81 -8.33
N PHE A 58 -5.77 -4.81 -7.93
CA PHE A 58 -6.49 -3.59 -7.58
C PHE A 58 -5.80 -2.84 -6.43
N PHE A 59 -5.37 -3.59 -5.42
CA PHE A 59 -4.65 -3.06 -4.27
C PHE A 59 -3.31 -2.41 -4.66
N VAL A 60 -2.50 -3.10 -5.47
CA VAL A 60 -1.21 -2.57 -5.97
C VAL A 60 -1.43 -1.29 -6.77
N GLN A 61 -2.43 -1.28 -7.67
CA GLN A 61 -2.78 -0.09 -8.45
C GLN A 61 -3.16 1.08 -7.54
N LYS A 62 -3.93 0.84 -6.48
CA LYS A 62 -4.31 1.89 -5.56
C LYS A 62 -3.13 2.49 -4.81
N VAL A 63 -2.20 1.66 -4.32
CA VAL A 63 -0.97 2.15 -3.67
C VAL A 63 -0.13 2.98 -4.65
N ASP A 64 -0.02 2.55 -5.90
CA ASP A 64 0.69 3.29 -6.94
C ASP A 64 0.01 4.65 -7.23
N ASP A 65 -1.32 4.68 -7.32
CA ASP A 65 -2.10 5.92 -7.52
C ASP A 65 -1.89 6.88 -6.34
N ASP A 66 -1.98 6.40 -5.10
CA ASP A 66 -1.77 7.21 -3.91
C ASP A 66 -0.34 7.80 -3.87
N ILE A 67 0.68 7.02 -4.24
CA ILE A 67 2.07 7.50 -4.35
C ILE A 67 2.19 8.54 -5.46
N GLN A 68 1.53 8.36 -6.58
CA GLN A 68 1.51 9.31 -7.69
C GLN A 68 0.83 10.63 -7.32
N ASP A 69 -0.23 10.57 -6.52
CA ASP A 69 -0.91 11.74 -5.97
C ASP A 69 0.04 12.54 -5.06
N ILE A 70 0.84 11.86 -4.23
CA ILE A 70 1.87 12.53 -3.41
C ILE A 70 3.00 13.12 -4.27
N ASP A 71 3.44 12.45 -5.34
CA ASP A 71 4.38 13.05 -6.29
C ASP A 71 3.82 14.35 -6.88
N THR A 72 2.56 14.32 -7.30
CA THR A 72 1.86 15.48 -7.86
C THR A 72 1.71 16.60 -6.83
N LEU A 73 1.30 16.26 -5.60
CA LEU A 73 1.19 17.22 -4.50
C LEU A 73 2.54 17.88 -4.19
N THR A 74 3.57 17.07 -3.96
CA THR A 74 4.91 17.61 -3.63
C THR A 74 5.49 18.45 -4.77
N ARG A 75 5.18 18.10 -6.02
CA ARG A 75 5.51 18.90 -7.20
C ARG A 75 4.75 20.23 -7.19
N SER A 76 3.45 20.20 -6.92
CA SER A 76 2.62 21.42 -6.84
C SER A 76 3.12 22.38 -5.77
N ILE A 77 3.50 21.86 -4.60
CA ILE A 77 4.12 22.65 -3.52
C ILE A 77 5.46 23.26 -3.98
N ALA A 78 6.29 22.46 -4.67
CA ALA A 78 7.60 22.90 -5.11
C ALA A 78 7.58 24.04 -6.14
N VAL A 79 6.50 24.13 -6.95
CA VAL A 79 6.36 25.15 -8.01
C VAL A 79 5.38 26.29 -7.66
N ASP A 80 4.67 26.18 -6.53
CA ASP A 80 3.71 27.20 -6.09
C ASP A 80 4.41 28.57 -5.86
N SER A 81 3.91 29.62 -6.50
CA SER A 81 4.56 30.94 -6.48
C SER A 81 4.62 31.56 -5.08
N ASN A 82 3.55 31.40 -4.30
CA ASN A 82 3.48 31.96 -2.94
C ASN A 82 4.44 31.22 -2.00
N ILE A 83 4.51 29.90 -2.12
CA ILE A 83 5.46 29.07 -1.36
C ILE A 83 6.88 29.42 -1.77
N GLN A 84 7.16 29.51 -3.07
CA GLN A 84 8.47 29.89 -3.60
C GLN A 84 8.94 31.25 -3.10
N GLU A 85 8.07 32.26 -3.09
CA GLU A 85 8.38 33.60 -2.57
C GLU A 85 8.72 33.55 -1.10
N GLN A 86 7.90 32.89 -0.27
CA GLN A 86 8.12 32.75 1.16
C GLN A 86 9.42 32.01 1.48
N LEU A 87 9.69 30.89 0.77
CA LEU A 87 10.91 30.11 0.94
C LEU A 87 12.16 30.87 0.46
N ASN A 88 12.04 31.72 -0.56
CA ASN A 88 13.11 32.61 -0.99
C ASN A 88 13.44 33.63 0.06
N ALA A 89 12.42 34.28 0.65
CA ALA A 89 12.61 35.22 1.74
C ALA A 89 13.28 34.58 2.96
N LEU A 90 12.82 33.36 3.31
CA LEU A 90 13.39 32.56 4.39
C LEU A 90 14.86 32.19 4.14
N ALA A 91 15.22 31.79 2.91
CA ALA A 91 16.60 31.43 2.55
C ALA A 91 17.59 32.60 2.59
N GLN A 92 17.09 33.85 2.57
CA GLN A 92 17.88 35.07 2.65
C GLN A 92 17.92 35.67 4.07
N ALA A 93 17.06 35.21 4.98
CA ALA A 93 16.97 35.70 6.34
C ALA A 93 18.07 35.11 7.23
N ASP A 94 18.55 35.89 8.19
CA ASP A 94 19.49 35.40 9.18
C ASP A 94 18.77 34.48 10.18
N PRO A 95 19.20 33.20 10.32
CA PRO A 95 18.57 32.20 11.19
C PRO A 95 18.50 32.59 12.67
N GLN A 96 19.29 33.58 13.11
CA GLN A 96 19.31 34.03 14.50
C GLN A 96 18.31 35.16 14.80
N THR A 97 17.52 35.58 13.79
CA THR A 97 16.60 36.72 13.92
C THR A 97 15.16 36.27 14.16
N ALA A 98 14.38 37.11 14.87
CA ALA A 98 12.93 36.86 15.01
C ALA A 98 12.20 36.87 13.66
N ASN A 99 12.71 37.63 12.68
CA ASN A 99 12.15 37.68 11.32
C ASN A 99 12.25 36.32 10.62
N TYR A 100 13.34 35.58 10.82
CA TYR A 100 13.49 34.24 10.28
C TYR A 100 12.39 33.28 10.79
N TYR A 101 12.15 33.26 12.10
CA TYR A 101 11.11 32.43 12.68
C TYR A 101 9.70 32.84 12.23
N TYR A 102 9.49 34.15 12.05
CA TYR A 102 8.25 34.65 11.47
C TYR A 102 8.04 34.13 10.04
N LEU A 103 9.07 34.19 9.20
CA LEU A 103 9.03 33.67 7.83
C LEU A 103 8.83 32.14 7.82
N LEU A 104 9.54 31.40 8.66
CA LEU A 104 9.40 29.94 8.77
C LEU A 104 7.96 29.53 9.17
N THR A 105 7.42 30.23 10.18
CA THR A 105 6.02 29.96 10.60
C THR A 105 4.99 30.36 9.54
N GLY A 106 5.30 31.38 8.72
CA GLY A 106 4.49 31.84 7.59
C GLY A 106 4.35 30.79 6.46
N VAL A 107 5.28 29.83 6.37
CA VAL A 107 5.17 28.71 5.43
C VAL A 107 4.05 27.73 5.84
N ARG A 108 3.76 27.61 7.15
CA ARG A 108 2.77 26.65 7.68
C ARG A 108 1.39 26.75 7.03
N PRO A 109 0.72 27.92 6.98
CA PRO A 109 -0.61 28.01 6.41
C PRO A 109 -0.63 27.64 4.91
N LEU A 110 0.42 27.97 4.16
CA LEU A 110 0.53 27.67 2.74
C LEU A 110 0.63 26.15 2.50
N LEU A 111 1.42 25.45 3.29
CA LEU A 111 1.53 24.00 3.21
C LEU A 111 0.27 23.31 3.73
N LEU A 112 -0.35 23.84 4.78
CA LEU A 112 -1.57 23.31 5.36
C LEU A 112 -2.73 23.33 4.35
N GLU A 113 -2.87 24.40 3.58
CA GLU A 113 -3.87 24.52 2.51
C GLU A 113 -3.73 23.40 1.47
N LYS A 114 -2.50 23.02 1.12
CA LYS A 114 -2.24 21.94 0.17
C LYS A 114 -2.58 20.55 0.74
N ILE A 115 -2.31 20.33 2.02
CA ILE A 115 -2.51 19.01 2.67
C ILE A 115 -3.98 18.76 2.97
N TYR A 116 -4.77 19.77 3.31
CA TYR A 116 -6.18 19.59 3.63
C TYR A 116 -7.01 18.93 2.53
N GLN A 117 -6.49 18.88 1.31
CA GLN A 117 -7.14 18.25 0.17
C GLN A 117 -6.93 16.73 0.15
N ASP A 118 -5.98 16.20 0.92
CA ASP A 118 -5.62 14.80 0.90
C ASP A 118 -5.68 14.19 2.32
N ARG A 119 -6.62 13.26 2.54
CA ARG A 119 -6.89 12.64 3.85
C ARG A 119 -5.90 11.52 4.22
N GLN A 120 -5.08 11.06 3.28
CA GLN A 120 -4.18 9.93 3.47
C GLN A 120 -2.83 10.36 4.05
N ILE A 121 -2.52 11.63 3.97
CA ILE A 121 -1.28 12.20 4.50
C ILE A 121 -1.34 12.22 6.03
N ASN A 122 -0.43 11.47 6.66
CA ASN A 122 -0.29 11.48 8.12
C ASN A 122 0.42 12.74 8.61
N SER A 123 1.53 13.08 7.97
CA SER A 123 2.31 14.27 8.28
C SER A 123 3.12 14.75 7.06
N LEU A 124 3.39 16.04 7.04
CA LEU A 124 4.33 16.67 6.12
C LEU A 124 5.35 17.46 6.92
N GLN A 125 6.62 17.26 6.61
CA GLN A 125 7.72 18.00 7.19
C GLN A 125 8.44 18.80 6.12
N TYR A 126 8.61 20.11 6.35
CA TYR A 126 9.51 20.96 5.60
C TYR A 126 10.79 21.14 6.41
N THR A 127 11.94 20.97 5.78
CA THR A 127 13.27 21.22 6.36
C THR A 127 13.96 22.28 5.52
N ASP A 128 14.38 23.36 6.15
CA ASP A 128 15.07 24.47 5.49
C ASP A 128 16.57 24.19 5.23
N LEU A 129 17.30 25.22 4.78
CA LEU A 129 18.74 25.11 4.49
C LEU A 129 19.62 24.99 5.74
N ASN A 130 19.10 25.44 6.90
CA ASN A 130 19.79 25.43 8.17
C ASN A 130 19.46 24.24 9.05
N GLY A 131 18.59 23.33 8.55
CA GLY A 131 18.14 22.16 9.29
C GLY A 131 16.96 22.41 10.23
N HIS A 132 16.35 23.60 10.22
CA HIS A 132 15.13 23.83 10.99
C HIS A 132 13.95 23.15 10.31
N THR A 133 13.12 22.52 11.11
CA THR A 133 11.98 21.75 10.63
C THR A 133 10.65 22.39 10.99
N LEU A 134 9.70 22.29 10.08
CA LEU A 134 8.31 22.65 10.28
C LEU A 134 7.45 21.41 9.96
N THR A 135 6.79 20.85 10.97
CA THR A 135 5.92 19.67 10.82
C THR A 135 4.45 20.09 10.84
N ILE A 136 3.66 19.51 9.97
CA ILE A 136 2.22 19.69 9.83
C ILE A 136 1.55 18.31 9.86
N GLY A 137 0.44 18.18 10.56
CA GLY A 137 -0.23 16.89 10.80
C GLY A 137 0.25 16.26 12.10
N GLN A 138 0.37 14.96 12.13
CA GLN A 138 0.91 14.22 13.27
C GLN A 138 2.45 14.34 13.33
N ASP A 139 3.04 13.85 14.40
CA ASP A 139 4.50 13.81 14.49
C ASP A 139 5.08 12.96 13.35
N MET A 140 6.15 13.49 12.74
CA MET A 140 6.85 12.75 11.69
C MET A 140 7.44 11.47 12.31
N PRO A 141 7.17 10.30 11.74
CA PRO A 141 7.77 9.07 12.25
C PRO A 141 9.29 9.13 12.12
N ASP A 142 9.98 8.66 13.14
CA ASP A 142 11.44 8.55 13.11
C ASP A 142 11.84 7.47 12.07
N PRO A 143 12.49 7.84 10.98
CA PRO A 143 12.92 6.87 9.97
C PRO A 143 14.06 5.97 10.46
N GLY A 144 14.63 6.24 11.63
CA GLY A 144 15.90 5.65 12.07
C GLY A 144 17.12 6.28 11.40
N ALA A 145 18.24 6.37 12.10
CA ALA A 145 19.44 7.13 11.67
C ALA A 145 19.97 6.67 10.30
N GLY A 146 19.96 5.37 10.01
CA GLY A 146 20.45 4.84 8.73
C GLY A 146 19.57 5.23 7.54
N ARG A 147 18.26 5.28 7.71
CA ARG A 147 17.31 5.62 6.65
C ARG A 147 17.17 7.10 6.44
N GLN A 148 17.29 7.90 7.48
CA GLN A 148 17.39 9.35 7.32
C GLN A 148 18.57 9.71 6.41
N THR A 149 19.73 9.09 6.64
CA THR A 149 20.91 9.28 5.78
C THR A 149 20.65 8.76 4.35
N ALA A 150 19.99 7.64 4.18
CA ALA A 150 19.64 7.10 2.86
C ALA A 150 18.66 8.00 2.11
N LEU A 151 17.63 8.54 2.79
CA LEU A 151 16.68 9.50 2.23
C LEU A 151 17.40 10.79 1.79
N GLU A 152 18.27 11.33 2.63
CA GLU A 152 19.06 12.53 2.29
C GLU A 152 19.99 12.28 1.11
N MET A 153 20.68 11.14 1.06
CA MET A 153 21.52 10.76 -0.08
C MET A 153 20.72 10.63 -1.38
N ALA A 154 19.57 9.95 -1.34
CA ALA A 154 18.69 9.81 -2.48
C ALA A 154 18.15 11.15 -2.97
N LEU A 155 17.73 12.03 -2.06
CA LEU A 155 17.30 13.39 -2.37
C LEU A 155 18.43 14.23 -2.96
N ASN A 156 19.67 14.02 -2.53
CA ASN A 156 20.84 14.71 -3.09
C ASN A 156 21.22 14.20 -4.48
N ALA A 157 21.03 12.90 -4.74
CA ALA A 157 21.31 12.31 -6.04
C ALA A 157 20.27 12.69 -7.12
N THR A 158 19.05 13.08 -6.70
CA THR A 158 17.93 13.35 -7.62
C THR A 158 17.39 14.78 -7.41
N PRO A 159 18.12 15.84 -7.85
CA PRO A 159 17.68 17.23 -7.65
C PRO A 159 16.29 17.47 -8.24
N GLY A 160 15.33 17.92 -7.38
CA GLY A 160 13.94 18.15 -7.79
C GLY A 160 13.15 16.88 -8.08
N GLY A 161 13.77 15.70 -8.02
CA GLY A 161 13.12 14.41 -8.19
C GLY A 161 12.33 13.99 -6.96
N PHE A 162 11.47 13.00 -7.16
CA PHE A 162 10.68 12.37 -6.12
C PHE A 162 11.41 11.12 -5.62
N VAL A 163 11.48 10.97 -4.31
CA VAL A 163 12.18 9.86 -3.65
C VAL A 163 11.24 9.17 -2.68
N ILE A 164 11.23 7.86 -2.70
CA ILE A 164 10.42 7.02 -1.81
C ILE A 164 11.35 6.22 -0.91
N GLN A 165 11.05 6.20 0.38
CA GLN A 165 11.75 5.43 1.40
C GLN A 165 10.72 4.82 2.35
N THR A 166 11.00 3.65 2.89
CA THR A 166 10.15 3.04 3.92
C THR A 166 10.74 3.24 5.32
N SER A 167 9.89 3.36 6.34
CA SER A 167 10.37 3.39 7.73
C SER A 167 10.83 2.01 8.20
N ASP A 168 11.70 1.95 9.23
CA ASP A 168 12.14 0.69 9.86
C ASP A 168 11.22 0.23 10.99
N SER A 169 10.20 1.04 11.33
CA SER A 169 9.31 0.71 12.44
C SER A 169 8.39 -0.43 12.05
N ALA A 170 8.55 -1.57 12.73
CA ALA A 170 7.66 -2.72 12.56
C ALA A 170 6.26 -2.44 13.15
N ASP A 171 6.18 -1.59 14.19
CA ASP A 171 4.92 -1.27 14.87
C ASP A 171 4.08 -0.23 14.10
N PHE A 172 4.75 0.63 13.33
CA PHE A 172 4.09 1.70 12.55
C PHE A 172 4.78 1.84 11.20
N PRO A 173 4.37 1.07 10.18
CA PRO A 173 4.96 1.16 8.86
C PRO A 173 4.52 2.43 8.13
N TYR A 174 5.49 3.27 7.77
CA TYR A 174 5.27 4.46 6.97
C TYR A 174 6.03 4.39 5.64
N ILE A 175 5.43 4.96 4.60
CA ILE A 175 6.12 5.32 3.37
C ILE A 175 6.48 6.79 3.45
N LEU A 176 7.76 7.11 3.35
CA LEU A 176 8.29 8.46 3.34
C LEU A 176 8.54 8.89 1.90
N CYS A 177 7.84 9.91 1.47
CA CYS A 177 7.95 10.48 0.14
C CYS A 177 8.63 11.84 0.22
N GLY A 178 9.80 11.99 -0.38
CA GLY A 178 10.62 13.21 -0.27
C GLY A 178 10.84 13.91 -1.59
N ARG A 179 10.95 15.25 -1.55
CA ARG A 179 11.32 16.09 -2.68
C ARG A 179 12.13 17.30 -2.24
N ARG A 180 13.19 17.62 -2.98
CA ARG A 180 13.91 18.90 -2.80
C ARG A 180 13.15 20.02 -3.49
N ILE A 181 12.94 21.11 -2.77
CA ILE A 181 12.41 22.35 -3.34
C ILE A 181 13.58 23.14 -3.90
N LEU A 182 13.52 23.40 -5.19
CA LEU A 182 14.50 24.19 -5.91
C LEU A 182 13.85 25.53 -6.31
N ARG A 183 14.65 26.58 -6.35
CA ARG A 183 14.23 27.90 -6.80
C ARG A 183 13.86 27.83 -8.28
N SER A 184 12.60 28.10 -8.60
CA SER A 184 12.09 28.06 -9.98
C SER A 184 12.02 29.45 -10.65
N GLN A 185 11.91 30.53 -9.87
CA GLN A 185 11.63 31.89 -10.35
C GLN A 185 12.72 32.45 -11.25
N ASP A 186 14.00 32.15 -10.96
CA ASP A 186 15.15 32.65 -11.70
C ASP A 186 15.95 31.54 -12.43
N MET A 187 15.39 30.34 -12.52
CA MET A 187 16.03 29.15 -13.06
C MET A 187 17.40 28.81 -12.44
N SER A 188 17.72 29.37 -11.27
CA SER A 188 19.02 29.12 -10.61
C SER A 188 19.13 27.72 -10.07
N LEU A 189 18.01 27.01 -9.92
CA LEU A 189 17.90 25.66 -9.33
C LEU A 189 18.58 25.54 -7.95
N LYS A 190 18.75 26.66 -7.25
CA LYS A 190 19.29 26.64 -5.89
C LYS A 190 18.29 25.95 -4.96
N LYS A 191 18.79 25.13 -4.05
CA LYS A 191 17.98 24.47 -3.02
C LYS A 191 17.35 25.55 -2.13
N LEU A 192 16.04 25.42 -1.84
CA LEU A 192 15.31 26.24 -0.87
C LEU A 192 14.94 25.42 0.37
N GLY A 193 14.95 24.12 0.28
CA GLY A 193 14.63 23.23 1.39
C GLY A 193 14.27 21.82 0.85
N THR A 194 13.70 21.04 1.75
CA THR A 194 13.25 19.68 1.46
C THR A 194 11.87 19.48 2.08
N ILE A 195 10.96 18.83 1.38
CA ILE A 195 9.71 18.33 1.94
C ILE A 195 9.75 16.82 2.00
N VAL A 196 9.21 16.28 3.08
CA VAL A 196 8.98 14.85 3.28
C VAL A 196 7.55 14.65 3.74
N VAL A 197 6.82 13.78 3.07
CA VAL A 197 5.46 13.39 3.41
C VAL A 197 5.51 11.97 3.96
N ALA A 198 4.86 11.74 5.08
CA ALA A 198 4.68 10.41 5.65
C ALA A 198 3.26 9.90 5.36
N LEU A 199 3.18 8.76 4.70
CA LEU A 199 1.96 8.00 4.47
C LEU A 199 1.90 6.84 5.46
N ASP A 200 0.80 6.73 6.17
CA ASP A 200 0.53 5.62 7.07
C ASP A 200 0.04 4.42 6.26
N VAL A 201 0.85 3.37 6.17
CA VAL A 201 0.51 2.16 5.41
C VAL A 201 -0.73 1.48 5.98
N GLY A 202 -0.91 1.47 7.31
CA GLY A 202 -2.11 0.93 7.94
C GLY A 202 -3.37 1.63 7.44
N LYS A 203 -3.39 2.96 7.39
CA LYS A 203 -4.55 3.73 6.88
C LYS A 203 -4.81 3.53 5.40
N LEU A 204 -3.74 3.38 4.59
CA LEU A 204 -3.87 3.04 3.18
C LEU A 204 -4.56 1.69 3.00
N LEU A 205 -4.30 0.74 3.89
CA LEU A 205 -4.75 -0.64 3.81
C LEU A 205 -6.07 -0.90 4.54
N ASP A 206 -6.34 -0.21 5.65
CA ASP A 206 -7.48 -0.52 6.55
C ASP A 206 -8.83 -0.53 5.82
N ASN A 207 -9.06 0.42 4.93
CA ASN A 207 -10.31 0.49 4.18
C ASN A 207 -10.49 -0.67 3.21
N GLU A 208 -9.41 -1.25 2.73
CA GLU A 208 -9.40 -2.31 1.71
C GLU A 208 -9.33 -3.70 2.35
N ILE A 209 -8.55 -3.89 3.42
CA ILE A 209 -8.46 -5.17 4.14
C ILE A 209 -9.82 -5.58 4.69
N HIS A 210 -10.61 -4.63 5.21
CA HIS A 210 -11.98 -4.90 5.66
C HIS A 210 -12.94 -5.28 4.52
N SER A 211 -12.63 -4.93 3.28
CA SER A 211 -13.42 -5.30 2.09
C SER A 211 -12.99 -6.65 1.49
N LEU A 212 -11.74 -7.07 1.71
CA LEU A 212 -11.11 -8.19 1.02
C LEU A 212 -11.53 -9.56 1.51
N SER A 213 -11.99 -9.75 2.73
CA SER A 213 -12.44 -11.10 3.10
C SER A 213 -13.22 -11.25 4.40
N SER A 214 -14.17 -12.17 4.36
CA SER A 214 -14.74 -12.86 5.52
C SER A 214 -13.76 -13.87 6.18
N GLN A 215 -12.50 -13.96 5.73
CA GLN A 215 -11.47 -14.82 6.31
C GLN A 215 -10.21 -14.01 6.64
N PRO A 216 -9.56 -14.28 7.78
CA PRO A 216 -8.31 -13.61 8.14
C PRO A 216 -7.22 -14.02 7.13
N SER A 217 -6.97 -13.17 6.16
CA SER A 217 -5.85 -13.31 5.24
C SER A 217 -4.70 -12.46 5.77
N GLU A 218 -3.53 -13.05 5.91
CA GLU A 218 -2.33 -12.29 6.22
C GLU A 218 -1.85 -11.57 4.95
N LEU A 219 -1.74 -10.26 5.01
CA LEU A 219 -1.19 -9.44 3.94
C LEU A 219 0.24 -9.05 4.26
N TYR A 220 1.14 -9.31 3.33
CA TYR A 220 2.54 -8.91 3.41
C TYR A 220 2.86 -7.93 2.27
N LEU A 221 3.30 -6.74 2.61
CA LEU A 221 3.78 -5.74 1.65
C LEU A 221 5.31 -5.70 1.68
N TYR A 222 5.95 -5.86 0.51
CA TYR A 222 7.40 -5.84 0.36
C TYR A 222 7.84 -4.71 -0.58
N ASN A 223 8.98 -4.08 -0.26
CA ASN A 223 9.75 -3.28 -1.21
C ASN A 223 11.01 -4.07 -1.57
N GLY A 224 11.00 -4.74 -2.72
CA GLY A 224 12.05 -5.69 -3.08
C GLY A 224 12.08 -6.87 -2.11
N THR A 225 13.15 -7.00 -1.32
CA THR A 225 13.31 -8.06 -0.30
C THR A 225 12.92 -7.62 1.11
N GLN A 226 12.58 -6.35 1.28
CA GLN A 226 12.29 -5.79 2.59
C GLN A 226 10.78 -5.80 2.87
N LEU A 227 10.38 -6.43 3.99
CA LEU A 227 9.01 -6.35 4.50
C LEU A 227 8.71 -4.93 4.98
N ILE A 228 7.64 -4.33 4.45
CA ILE A 228 7.15 -3.00 4.83
C ILE A 228 6.01 -3.12 5.82
N TYR A 229 5.09 -4.06 5.58
CA TYR A 229 3.86 -4.20 6.35
C TYR A 229 3.43 -5.67 6.43
N HIS A 230 2.83 -6.03 7.56
CA HIS A 230 2.20 -7.31 7.80
C HIS A 230 0.88 -7.09 8.58
N SER A 231 -0.22 -7.64 8.07
CA SER A 231 -1.56 -7.47 8.67
C SER A 231 -1.91 -8.51 9.72
N GLY A 232 -1.00 -9.39 10.11
CA GLY A 232 -1.19 -10.40 11.16
C GLY A 232 -0.92 -9.85 12.57
N GLU A 233 -1.64 -10.38 13.61
CA GLU A 233 -1.36 -10.12 15.02
C GLU A 233 0.03 -10.59 15.45
#